data_5362a5f1b70be2d7830319f069a5b9e9
#
_entry.id   5362a5f1b70be2d7830319f069a5b9e9
#
_cell.length_a   1.000
_cell.length_b   1.000
_cell.length_c   1.000
_cell.angle_alpha   90.00
_cell.angle_beta   90.00
_cell.angle_gamma   90.00
#
_symmetry.space_group_name_H-M   'P 1'
#
loop_
_entity.id
_entity.type
_entity.pdbx_description
1 polymer ?
#
loop_
_entity_poly.entity_id
_entity_poly.type
_entity_poly.pdbx_seq_one_letter_code
_entity_poly.pdbx_strand_id
1 'polypeptide(L)'
;GGSRPLVTLSDVVTNVGQRAPDSAEIVMLALMCTKLDEVLAITSEEVFSDEAQRGAFRALKASGGNLNAALREADPDARAVLEIVGVADATGDAMKEGINLLRAAVRRELTRRMTDTSPEVIQRDRRIKQLSDQLTDRNVADSVASELLAWLYDVSLMSEA
;
A
#
# COMPACT_ATOMS: atom_id res chain seq x y z
N GLY A 1 -8.59 8.04 32.94
CA GLY A 1 -8.36 7.89 32.61
C GLY A 1 -8.14 7.91 32.16
N GLY A 2 -8.28 7.97 32.37
CA GLY A 2 -7.98 7.95 31.94
C GLY A 2 -7.73 7.78 31.17
N SER A 3 -7.87 7.75 31.10
CA SER A 3 -7.46 7.53 30.36
C SER A 3 -7.26 7.81 29.36
N ARG A 4 -6.93 8.06 29.23
CA ARG A 4 -6.52 8.23 28.36
C ARG A 4 -5.69 7.97 27.92
N PRO A 5 -5.58 7.62 28.25
CA PRO A 5 -4.54 7.36 27.88
C PRO A 5 -4.20 6.84 26.85
N LEU A 6 -4.78 6.24 26.41
CA LEU A 6 -4.47 5.71 25.21
C LEU A 6 -4.85 6.66 24.18
N VAL A 7 -3.91 7.48 23.77
CA VAL A 7 -3.99 8.14 22.49
C VAL A 7 -3.88 7.04 21.47
N THR A 8 -4.94 6.73 20.78
CA THR A 8 -4.91 5.72 19.73
C THR A 8 -4.24 6.31 18.50
N LEU A 9 -3.80 5.43 17.59
CA LEU A 9 -3.26 5.88 16.31
C LEU A 9 -4.26 6.74 15.56
N SER A 10 -5.55 6.40 15.63
CA SER A 10 -6.61 7.18 15.02
C SER A 10 -6.68 8.60 15.57
N ASP A 11 -6.54 8.75 16.88
CA ASP A 11 -6.61 10.06 17.51
C ASP A 11 -5.46 10.95 17.06
N VAL A 12 -4.25 10.40 16.98
CA VAL A 12 -3.09 11.15 16.54
C VAL A 12 -3.27 11.64 15.11
N VAL A 13 -3.69 10.76 14.21
CA VAL A 13 -3.85 11.09 12.81
C VAL A 13 -5.02 12.07 12.62
N THR A 14 -6.11 11.89 13.34
CA THR A 14 -7.25 12.79 13.27
C THR A 14 -6.88 14.20 13.72
N ASN A 15 -6.03 14.30 14.74
CA ASN A 15 -5.62 15.61 15.28
C ASN A 15 -4.83 16.42 14.26
N VAL A 16 -4.20 15.79 13.27
CA VAL A 16 -3.53 16.52 12.20
C VAL A 16 -4.43 16.67 10.97
N GLY A 17 -5.72 16.33 11.11
CA GLY A 17 -6.70 16.56 10.07
C GLY A 17 -6.69 15.56 8.94
N GLN A 18 -6.07 14.42 9.13
CA GLN A 18 -5.95 13.38 8.12
C GLN A 18 -6.72 12.14 8.52
N ARG A 19 -7.11 11.35 7.51
CA ARG A 19 -7.69 10.05 7.76
C ARG A 19 -6.69 9.15 8.47
N ALA A 20 -7.18 8.29 9.35
CA ALA A 20 -6.35 7.27 9.96
C ALA A 20 -5.77 6.36 8.88
N PRO A 21 -4.48 6.06 8.92
CA PRO A 21 -3.90 5.13 7.96
C PRO A 21 -4.53 3.75 8.10
N ASP A 22 -4.65 3.06 6.97
CA ASP A 22 -5.11 1.68 6.95
C ASP A 22 -4.11 0.81 7.70
N SER A 23 -4.58 0.00 8.66
CA SER A 23 -3.69 -0.81 9.48
C SER A 23 -2.95 -1.87 8.66
N ALA A 24 -3.56 -2.40 7.60
CA ALA A 24 -2.89 -3.35 6.72
C ALA A 24 -1.74 -2.69 5.98
N GLU A 25 -1.91 -1.43 5.57
CA GLU A 25 -0.84 -0.68 4.91
C GLU A 25 0.31 -0.40 5.87
N ILE A 26 -0.02 -0.08 7.13
CA ILE A 26 1.00 0.14 8.16
C ILE A 26 1.80 -1.14 8.41
N VAL A 27 1.13 -2.28 8.51
CA VAL A 27 1.82 -3.56 8.68
C VAL A 27 2.77 -3.82 7.51
N MET A 28 2.34 -3.53 6.29
CA MET A 28 3.17 -3.73 5.12
C MET A 28 4.40 -2.85 5.13
N LEU A 29 4.24 -1.58 5.51
CA LEU A 29 5.37 -0.67 5.67
C LEU A 29 6.33 -1.14 6.75
N ALA A 30 5.80 -1.66 7.86
CA ALA A 30 6.64 -2.22 8.92
C ALA A 30 7.43 -3.44 8.43
N LEU A 31 6.82 -4.28 7.60
CA LEU A 31 7.51 -5.43 7.01
C LEU A 31 8.65 -5.03 6.08
N MET A 32 8.59 -3.83 5.49
CA MET A 32 9.71 -3.32 4.69
C MET A 32 10.99 -3.16 5.51
N CYS A 33 10.86 -2.97 6.80
CA CYS A 33 12.02 -2.80 7.68
C CYS A 33 12.75 -4.12 7.94
N THR A 34 12.09 -5.25 7.75
CA THR A 34 12.66 -6.56 8.05
C THR A 34 12.68 -7.52 6.86
N LYS A 35 11.77 -7.33 5.91
CA LYS A 35 11.59 -8.23 4.76
C LYS A 35 11.42 -7.43 3.46
N LEU A 36 12.32 -6.48 3.24
CA LEU A 36 12.18 -5.52 2.14
C LEU A 36 12.03 -6.21 0.78
N ASP A 37 12.90 -7.19 0.49
CA ASP A 37 12.87 -7.85 -0.82
C ASP A 37 11.55 -8.57 -1.07
N GLU A 38 11.01 -9.21 -0.03
CA GLU A 38 9.73 -9.90 -0.14
C GLU A 38 8.59 -8.92 -0.37
N VAL A 39 8.63 -7.77 0.30
CA VAL A 39 7.61 -6.74 0.12
C VAL A 39 7.68 -6.13 -1.27
N LEU A 40 8.89 -5.83 -1.75
CA LEU A 40 9.05 -5.23 -3.08
C LEU A 40 8.65 -6.17 -4.20
N ALA A 41 8.64 -7.49 -3.96
CA ALA A 41 8.20 -8.44 -4.96
C ALA A 41 6.68 -8.42 -5.17
N ILE A 42 5.93 -7.91 -4.20
CA ILE A 42 4.46 -8.01 -4.23
C ILE A 42 3.78 -6.64 -4.13
N THR A 43 4.51 -5.55 -3.90
CA THR A 43 3.92 -4.23 -3.73
C THR A 43 4.71 -3.15 -4.46
N SER A 44 4.04 -2.02 -4.66
CA SER A 44 4.64 -0.78 -5.14
C SER A 44 3.91 0.38 -4.46
N GLU A 45 4.38 1.60 -4.65
CA GLU A 45 3.74 2.75 -3.99
C GLU A 45 2.26 2.91 -4.38
N GLU A 46 1.89 2.51 -5.60
CA GLU A 46 0.51 2.62 -6.08
C GLU A 46 -0.47 1.74 -5.32
N VAL A 47 0.02 0.76 -4.58
CA VAL A 47 -0.82 -0.12 -3.77
C VAL A 47 -1.40 0.64 -2.56
N PHE A 48 -0.71 1.68 -2.12
CA PHE A 48 -1.10 2.43 -0.93
C PHE A 48 -2.15 3.49 -1.27
N SER A 49 -3.09 3.70 -0.36
CA SER A 49 -4.29 4.48 -0.62
C SER A 49 -4.11 5.99 -0.53
N ASP A 50 -3.10 6.44 0.21
CA ASP A 50 -2.87 7.86 0.46
C ASP A 50 -1.45 8.27 0.09
N GLU A 51 -1.28 9.53 -0.28
CA GLU A 51 0.03 10.06 -0.63
C GLU A 51 1.01 10.00 0.55
N ALA A 52 0.53 10.17 1.77
CA ALA A 52 1.40 10.07 2.94
C ALA A 52 2.01 8.66 3.07
N GLN A 53 1.20 7.61 2.88
CA GLN A 53 1.69 6.23 2.90
C GLN A 53 2.59 5.94 1.70
N ARG A 54 2.27 6.48 0.53
CA ARG A 54 3.14 6.34 -0.65
C ARG A 54 4.49 6.97 -0.41
N GLY A 55 4.51 8.15 0.22
CA GLY A 55 5.75 8.82 0.59
C GLY A 55 6.56 8.01 1.58
N ALA A 56 5.90 7.39 2.56
CA ALA A 56 6.57 6.51 3.51
C ALA A 56 7.18 5.29 2.81
N PHE A 57 6.45 4.70 1.87
CA PHE A 57 6.96 3.58 1.07
C PHE A 57 8.21 4.00 0.30
N ARG A 58 8.16 5.15 -0.39
CA ARG A 58 9.32 5.63 -1.15
C ARG A 58 10.54 5.84 -0.26
N ALA A 59 10.32 6.44 0.93
CA ALA A 59 11.42 6.70 1.87
C ALA A 59 12.03 5.40 2.38
N LEU A 60 11.21 4.41 2.73
CA LEU A 60 11.71 3.12 3.19
C LEU A 60 12.44 2.38 2.07
N LYS A 61 11.91 2.43 0.86
CA LYS A 61 12.56 1.80 -0.29
C LYS A 61 13.93 2.43 -0.55
N ALA A 62 13.99 3.76 -0.56
CA ALA A 62 15.24 4.49 -0.80
C ALA A 62 16.28 4.25 0.28
N SER A 63 15.86 4.01 1.52
CA SER A 63 16.77 3.78 2.64
C SER A 63 17.12 2.30 2.85
N GLY A 64 16.65 1.43 1.97
CA GLY A 64 16.90 0.01 2.10
C GLY A 64 16.21 -0.62 3.31
N GLY A 65 15.09 -0.05 3.73
CA GLY A 65 14.35 -0.55 4.89
C GLY A 65 14.85 0.00 6.22
N ASN A 66 15.74 0.99 6.19
CA ASN A 66 16.25 1.61 7.42
C ASN A 66 15.30 2.71 7.87
N LEU A 67 14.53 2.43 8.93
CA LEU A 67 13.50 3.35 9.40
C LEU A 67 14.07 4.70 9.82
N ASN A 68 15.20 4.70 10.52
CA ASN A 68 15.80 5.95 11.00
C ASN A 68 16.23 6.83 9.84
N ALA A 69 16.81 6.25 8.80
CA ALA A 69 17.19 6.98 7.61
C ALA A 69 15.96 7.50 6.87
N ALA A 70 14.93 6.67 6.76
CA ALA A 70 13.69 7.08 6.12
C ALA A 70 13.03 8.25 6.85
N LEU A 71 13.04 8.24 8.18
CA LEU A 71 12.49 9.33 8.98
C LEU A 71 13.22 10.65 8.72
N ARG A 72 14.54 10.60 8.51
CA ARG A 72 15.32 11.81 8.24
C ARG A 72 15.03 12.41 6.86
N GLU A 73 14.71 11.56 5.90
CA GLU A 73 14.56 12.00 4.50
C GLU A 73 13.12 12.32 4.12
N ALA A 74 12.15 11.84 4.92
CA ALA A 74 10.74 11.94 4.56
C ALA A 74 10.20 13.37 4.79
N ASP A 75 9.23 13.74 3.96
CA ASP A 75 8.48 14.96 4.21
C ASP A 75 7.59 14.79 5.47
N PRO A 76 7.00 15.89 5.99
CA PRO A 76 6.26 15.81 7.26
C PRO A 76 5.12 14.81 7.28
N ASP A 77 4.37 14.67 6.20
CA ASP A 77 3.23 13.72 6.16
C ASP A 77 3.73 12.28 6.15
N ALA A 78 4.72 11.98 5.34
CA ALA A 78 5.32 10.65 5.29
C ALA A 78 6.00 10.32 6.61
N ARG A 79 6.65 11.32 7.24
CA ARG A 79 7.30 11.11 8.53
C ARG A 79 6.28 10.71 9.60
N ALA A 80 5.12 11.35 9.62
CA ALA A 80 4.07 11.00 10.58
C ALA A 80 3.66 9.53 10.41
N VAL A 81 3.53 9.06 9.18
CA VAL A 81 3.23 7.65 8.92
C VAL A 81 4.38 6.76 9.41
N LEU A 82 5.62 7.14 9.13
CA LEU A 82 6.78 6.34 9.55
C LEU A 82 6.89 6.25 11.06
N GLU A 83 6.50 7.27 11.79
CA GLU A 83 6.46 7.22 13.25
C GLU A 83 5.46 6.18 13.74
N ILE A 84 4.33 6.07 13.07
CA ILE A 84 3.35 5.02 13.37
C ILE A 84 3.94 3.64 13.06
N VAL A 85 4.61 3.52 11.92
CA VAL A 85 5.29 2.27 11.52
C VAL A 85 6.29 1.84 12.59
N GLY A 86 7.00 2.78 13.19
CA GLY A 86 8.02 2.49 14.19
C GLY A 86 7.50 1.81 15.44
N VAL A 87 6.20 1.96 15.74
CA VAL A 87 5.60 1.31 16.91
C VAL A 87 4.66 0.17 16.53
N ALA A 88 4.56 -0.14 15.24
CA ALA A 88 3.69 -1.19 14.75
C ALA A 88 4.36 -2.55 14.88
N ASP A 89 3.54 -3.58 15.04
CA ASP A 89 4.02 -4.95 15.07
C ASP A 89 4.30 -5.42 13.64
N ALA A 90 5.55 -5.77 13.37
CA ALA A 90 6.00 -6.18 12.04
C ALA A 90 5.98 -7.71 11.87
N THR A 91 5.11 -8.40 12.58
CA THR A 91 4.94 -9.85 12.41
C THR A 91 3.96 -10.11 11.27
N GLY A 92 4.22 -11.15 10.51
CA GLY A 92 3.34 -11.55 9.44
C GLY A 92 4.09 -12.04 8.22
N ASP A 93 3.31 -12.60 7.30
CA ASP A 93 3.81 -13.13 6.03
C ASP A 93 3.69 -12.03 4.97
N ALA A 94 4.82 -11.56 4.48
CA ALA A 94 4.84 -10.47 3.50
C ALA A 94 4.04 -10.83 2.24
N MET A 95 4.11 -12.07 1.77
CA MET A 95 3.37 -12.50 0.60
C MET A 95 1.87 -12.45 0.85
N LYS A 96 1.41 -12.98 1.98
CA LYS A 96 -0.01 -13.00 2.31
C LYS A 96 -0.56 -11.58 2.48
N GLU A 97 0.14 -10.76 3.26
CA GLU A 97 -0.29 -9.38 3.47
C GLU A 97 -0.24 -8.57 2.18
N GLY A 98 0.79 -8.80 1.38
CA GLY A 98 0.94 -8.12 0.09
C GLY A 98 -0.17 -8.48 -0.88
N ILE A 99 -0.54 -9.75 -0.96
CA ILE A 99 -1.62 -10.19 -1.82
C ILE A 99 -2.93 -9.49 -1.41
N ASN A 100 -3.22 -9.44 -0.12
CA ASN A 100 -4.43 -8.80 0.36
C ASN A 100 -4.46 -7.31 0.01
N LEU A 101 -3.33 -6.62 0.19
CA LEU A 101 -3.23 -5.21 -0.17
C LEU A 101 -3.36 -4.98 -1.66
N LEU A 102 -2.71 -5.81 -2.45
CA LEU A 102 -2.75 -5.67 -3.90
C LEU A 102 -4.17 -5.88 -4.42
N ARG A 103 -4.87 -6.89 -3.91
CA ARG A 103 -6.26 -7.13 -4.29
C ARG A 103 -7.16 -5.95 -3.91
N ALA A 104 -6.93 -5.39 -2.72
CA ALA A 104 -7.71 -4.22 -2.28
C ALA A 104 -7.43 -3.01 -3.16
N ALA A 105 -6.17 -2.79 -3.56
CA ALA A 105 -5.81 -1.69 -4.43
C ALA A 105 -6.44 -1.84 -5.81
N VAL A 106 -6.42 -3.04 -6.36
CA VAL A 106 -7.03 -3.33 -7.65
C VAL A 106 -8.54 -3.08 -7.58
N ARG A 107 -9.20 -3.58 -6.53
CA ARG A 107 -10.64 -3.38 -6.36
C ARG A 107 -10.99 -1.89 -6.26
N ARG A 108 -10.20 -1.15 -5.50
CA ARG A 108 -10.41 0.30 -5.34
C ARG A 108 -10.32 1.00 -6.69
N GLU A 109 -9.33 0.66 -7.48
CA GLU A 109 -9.12 1.28 -8.77
C GLU A 109 -10.20 0.89 -9.78
N LEU A 110 -10.61 -0.37 -9.80
CA LEU A 110 -11.69 -0.82 -10.66
C LEU A 110 -13.00 -0.11 -10.30
N THR A 111 -13.30 0.03 -9.02
CA THR A 111 -14.50 0.72 -8.56
C THR A 111 -14.49 2.18 -9.02
N ARG A 112 -13.36 2.85 -8.89
CA ARG A 112 -13.23 4.25 -9.29
C ARG A 112 -13.47 4.45 -10.78
N ARG A 113 -13.18 3.43 -11.59
CA ARG A 113 -13.26 3.50 -13.05
C ARG A 113 -14.58 2.98 -13.61
N MET A 114 -15.54 2.63 -12.79
CA MET A 114 -16.81 2.04 -13.24
C MET A 114 -17.66 2.95 -14.12
N THR A 115 -17.34 4.24 -14.18
CA THR A 115 -18.07 5.19 -15.01
C THR A 115 -17.73 5.08 -16.51
N ASP A 116 -16.61 4.44 -16.84
CA ASP A 116 -16.22 4.22 -18.24
C ASP A 116 -16.82 2.92 -18.73
N THR A 117 -17.75 3.03 -19.69
CA THR A 117 -18.48 1.88 -20.20
C THR A 117 -18.05 1.47 -21.60
N SER A 118 -16.89 1.96 -22.10
CA SER A 118 -16.41 1.53 -23.41
C SER A 118 -16.08 0.03 -23.40
N PRO A 119 -16.34 -0.68 -24.51
CA PRO A 119 -16.09 -2.14 -24.54
C PRO A 119 -14.65 -2.53 -24.25
N GLU A 120 -13.69 -1.73 -24.70
CA GLU A 120 -12.27 -2.01 -24.47
C GLU A 120 -11.93 -1.92 -22.98
N VAL A 121 -12.47 -0.91 -22.30
CA VAL A 121 -12.23 -0.73 -20.87
C VAL A 121 -12.91 -1.86 -20.08
N ILE A 122 -14.14 -2.21 -20.42
CA ILE A 122 -14.86 -3.28 -19.75
C ILE A 122 -14.09 -4.60 -19.86
N GLN A 123 -13.59 -4.92 -21.07
CA GLN A 123 -12.84 -6.15 -21.29
C GLN A 123 -11.54 -6.17 -20.49
N ARG A 124 -10.81 -5.04 -20.51
CA ARG A 124 -9.55 -4.95 -19.77
C ARG A 124 -9.79 -5.06 -18.27
N ASP A 125 -10.80 -4.39 -17.76
CA ASP A 125 -11.10 -4.43 -16.33
C ASP A 125 -11.53 -5.83 -15.89
N ARG A 126 -12.26 -6.55 -16.75
CA ARG A 126 -12.62 -7.94 -16.48
C ARG A 126 -11.38 -8.83 -16.38
N ARG A 127 -10.42 -8.63 -17.29
CA ARG A 127 -9.17 -9.36 -17.24
C ARG A 127 -8.40 -9.04 -15.96
N ILE A 128 -8.35 -7.78 -15.56
CA ILE A 128 -7.67 -7.37 -14.33
C ILE A 128 -8.30 -8.04 -13.12
N LYS A 129 -9.63 -8.11 -13.08
CA LYS A 129 -10.32 -8.78 -12.00
C LYS A 129 -9.96 -10.27 -11.96
N GLN A 130 -9.90 -10.93 -13.11
CA GLN A 130 -9.50 -12.32 -13.19
C GLN A 130 -8.08 -12.52 -12.66
N LEU A 131 -7.15 -11.64 -13.03
CA LEU A 131 -5.78 -11.70 -12.52
C LEU A 131 -5.75 -11.54 -11.02
N SER A 132 -6.53 -10.61 -10.49
CA SER A 132 -6.61 -10.39 -9.05
C SER A 132 -7.06 -11.67 -8.32
N ASP A 133 -8.03 -12.38 -8.88
CA ASP A 133 -8.51 -13.63 -8.30
C ASP A 133 -7.44 -14.73 -8.35
N GLN A 134 -6.54 -14.68 -9.32
CA GLN A 134 -5.46 -15.67 -9.44
C GLN A 134 -4.34 -15.46 -8.42
N LEU A 135 -4.32 -14.32 -7.74
CA LEU A 135 -3.30 -14.06 -6.71
C LEU A 135 -3.34 -15.06 -5.56
N THR A 136 -4.46 -15.75 -5.36
CA THR A 136 -4.57 -16.76 -4.33
C THR A 136 -3.85 -18.05 -4.70
N ASP A 137 -3.49 -18.24 -5.97
CA ASP A 137 -2.72 -19.40 -6.44
C ASP A 137 -1.23 -19.07 -6.34
N ARG A 138 -0.55 -19.69 -5.38
CA ARG A 138 0.86 -19.39 -5.12
C ARG A 138 1.77 -19.71 -6.30
N ASN A 139 1.36 -20.63 -7.18
CA ASN A 139 2.19 -21.00 -8.32
C ASN A 139 2.30 -19.88 -9.35
N VAL A 140 1.33 -18.98 -9.41
CA VAL A 140 1.31 -17.88 -10.40
C VAL A 140 1.32 -16.51 -9.74
N ALA A 141 1.32 -16.44 -8.40
CA ALA A 141 1.15 -15.17 -7.70
C ALA A 141 2.20 -14.14 -8.09
N ASP A 142 3.46 -14.53 -8.22
CA ASP A 142 4.53 -13.58 -8.54
C ASP A 142 4.34 -12.95 -9.92
N SER A 143 4.03 -13.75 -10.93
CA SER A 143 3.83 -13.23 -12.28
C SER A 143 2.56 -12.40 -12.39
N VAL A 144 1.48 -12.84 -11.72
CA VAL A 144 0.22 -12.10 -11.70
C VAL A 144 0.41 -10.78 -10.97
N ALA A 145 1.12 -10.79 -9.86
CA ALA A 145 1.39 -9.55 -9.11
C ALA A 145 2.14 -8.54 -9.98
N SER A 146 3.14 -9.01 -10.74
CA SER A 146 3.89 -8.13 -11.63
C SER A 146 2.99 -7.45 -12.67
N GLU A 147 2.06 -8.21 -13.25
CA GLU A 147 1.12 -7.64 -14.21
C GLU A 147 0.19 -6.61 -13.57
N LEU A 148 -0.31 -6.92 -12.37
CA LEU A 148 -1.23 -6.03 -11.67
C LEU A 148 -0.52 -4.76 -11.21
N LEU A 149 0.71 -4.87 -10.73
CA LEU A 149 1.50 -3.71 -10.33
C LEU A 149 1.78 -2.80 -11.54
N ALA A 150 2.10 -3.39 -12.68
CA ALA A 150 2.30 -2.62 -13.90
C ALA A 150 1.01 -1.88 -14.31
N TRP A 151 -0.12 -2.55 -14.20
CA TRP A 151 -1.41 -1.93 -14.50
C TRP A 151 -1.71 -0.76 -13.55
N LEU A 152 -1.47 -0.95 -12.24
CA LEU A 152 -1.67 0.11 -11.27
C LEU A 152 -0.78 1.32 -11.57
N TYR A 153 0.46 1.07 -11.95
CA TYR A 153 1.36 2.15 -12.33
C TYR A 153 0.83 2.92 -13.55
N ASP A 154 0.41 2.19 -14.58
CA ASP A 154 -0.12 2.82 -15.79
C ASP A 154 -1.36 3.66 -15.49
N VAL A 155 -2.25 3.15 -14.65
CA VAL A 155 -3.46 3.85 -14.26
C VAL A 155 -3.11 5.12 -13.45
N SER A 156 -2.10 5.05 -12.60
CA SER A 156 -1.68 6.22 -11.83
C SER A 156 -1.15 7.33 -12.72
N LEU A 157 -0.43 6.97 -13.78
CA LEU A 157 0.05 7.95 -14.76
C LEU A 157 -1.11 8.63 -15.50
N MET A 158 -2.13 7.86 -15.83
CA MET A 158 -3.31 8.41 -16.51
C MET A 158 -4.09 9.36 -15.60
N SER A 159 -4.14 9.08 -14.31
CA SER A 159 -4.86 9.94 -13.35
C SER A 159 -4.16 11.28 -13.13
N GLU A 160 -2.86 11.35 -13.38
CA GLU A 160 -2.08 12.57 -13.21
C GLU A 160 -2.12 13.47 -14.44
N ALA A 161 -2.59 12.95 -15.56
CA ALA A 161 -2.62 13.69 -16.83
C ALA A 161 -3.76 14.73 -16.89
#